data_f00663913a40fa737fca32d9606f66ac
#
_entry.id   f00663913a40fa737fca32d9606f66ac
#
_cell.length_a   1.000
_cell.length_b   1.000
_cell.length_c   1.000
_cell.angle_alpha   90.00
_cell.angle_beta   90.00
_cell.angle_gamma   90.00
#
_symmetry.space_group_name_H-M   'P 1'
#
loop_
_entity.id
_entity.type
_entity.pdbx_description
1 polymer ?
#
loop_
_entity_poly.entity_id
_entity_poly.type
_entity_poly.pdbx_seq_one_letter_code
_entity_poly.pdbx_strand_id
1 'polypeptide(L)'
;MRKFLTIALVVVAVFTACKKADFDKTVTGEAVGPLTLLSPGNDSVALNPATPNQTIIFKWTAAAPGVNSAVKYRVITKRREAASFEPANRVFEVASDNSGAATQLTVTYKQLDDLLKASSIGTAARAELAWTVEAYNEKDGSNMATSSNVLILKRSTNGATPFSILGPATSTSPFAITPASTTNIFKFNWTKAIPATGSPAVRYVVNIYKEDNPSKPLFTIVSDNSGADSLVTITHKALSDSLTKYGYTNNSEVAKLQWNVTATSGTWIQTSDFTNQLYLVREVKVYIVGGATPIGWTPTSALRLREDASKPGVFYIYTELKTGNSGFKFLSMQADWNAPGQTEMAEVNGADGSGNTPTNNTGELRIGGGSNIAVPATGNGIYRITVDLNNKKYYIQTATTNGIGGMGMIGDFQTPGWSQPAVKMDYVTVNRFNYLTNMTSGNGFKFHDGNEWDNSAPNKSRWFGVNGTALGEDGVGNGNITYNGPTGLVRTIWDATDPTNLRYSVIPGKLYAIGADANLGAWDNSAGNASMPEFTYLGDGKWRATIAVSGASQFKLVMQKGNWDMQWGKGTDPGTMKNRYYDSDPPPFEFTAAGTYTVQVDEYAGTISW
;
A
#
# COMPACT_ATOMS: atom_id res chain seq x y z
N MET A 1 -75.62 -4.37 64.47
CA MET A 1 -76.19 -5.51 63.77
C MET A 1 -76.29 -5.43 62.24
N ARG A 2 -75.50 -4.56 61.59
CA ARG A 2 -75.55 -4.39 60.09
C ARG A 2 -74.33 -4.91 59.33
N LYS A 3 -73.34 -5.46 60.01
CA LYS A 3 -72.08 -5.98 59.38
C LYS A 3 -71.97 -7.49 59.24
N PHE A 4 -72.92 -8.23 59.82
CA PHE A 4 -72.93 -9.70 59.75
C PHE A 4 -73.80 -10.28 58.62
N LEU A 5 -74.69 -9.49 58.03
CA LEU A 5 -75.58 -9.98 56.97
C LEU A 5 -74.94 -9.96 55.59
N THR A 6 -73.86 -9.20 55.40
CA THR A 6 -73.16 -9.05 54.07
C THR A 6 -72.14 -10.18 53.84
N ILE A 7 -71.63 -10.81 54.91
CA ILE A 7 -70.65 -11.90 54.78
C ILE A 7 -71.36 -13.27 54.53
N ALA A 8 -72.58 -13.44 55.00
CA ALA A 8 -73.35 -14.62 54.71
C ALA A 8 -73.84 -14.77 53.28
N LEU A 9 -74.07 -13.65 52.59
CA LEU A 9 -74.50 -13.65 51.15
C LEU A 9 -73.37 -13.94 50.16
N VAL A 10 -72.11 -13.57 50.49
CA VAL A 10 -70.95 -13.84 49.63
C VAL A 10 -70.50 -15.32 49.77
N VAL A 11 -70.68 -15.93 50.87
CA VAL A 11 -70.31 -17.38 51.06
C VAL A 11 -71.27 -18.34 50.36
N VAL A 12 -72.53 -17.99 50.17
CA VAL A 12 -73.50 -18.81 49.42
C VAL A 12 -73.31 -18.70 47.91
N ALA A 13 -72.75 -17.56 47.37
CA ALA A 13 -72.50 -17.40 45.94
C ALA A 13 -71.27 -18.17 45.44
N VAL A 14 -70.36 -18.58 46.32
CA VAL A 14 -69.15 -19.32 45.92
C VAL A 14 -69.39 -20.87 45.80
N PHE A 15 -70.44 -21.37 46.35
CA PHE A 15 -70.74 -22.82 46.29
C PHE A 15 -71.63 -23.25 45.11
N THR A 16 -72.12 -22.35 44.30
CA THR A 16 -72.96 -22.70 43.12
C THR A 16 -72.26 -22.66 41.79
N ALA A 17 -70.94 -22.41 41.75
CA ALA A 17 -70.14 -22.27 40.49
C ALA A 17 -69.27 -23.50 40.15
N CYS A 18 -69.34 -24.57 40.81
CA CYS A 18 -68.72 -25.83 40.38
C CYS A 18 -69.75 -26.76 39.77
N LYS A 19 -70.19 -26.45 38.53
CA LYS A 19 -70.68 -27.52 37.65
C LYS A 19 -69.46 -28.37 37.25
N LYS A 20 -69.41 -29.61 37.71
CA LYS A 20 -68.57 -30.65 37.17
C LYS A 20 -68.86 -30.70 35.68
N ALA A 21 -67.92 -30.31 34.84
CA ALA A 21 -68.01 -30.55 33.40
C ALA A 21 -68.02 -32.09 33.26
N ASP A 22 -69.14 -32.68 32.90
CA ASP A 22 -69.17 -34.07 32.42
C ASP A 22 -68.37 -34.07 31.11
N PHE A 23 -67.17 -34.58 31.20
CA PHE A 23 -66.40 -34.88 29.98
C PHE A 23 -67.06 -36.10 29.33
N ASP A 24 -67.63 -35.90 28.18
CA ASP A 24 -68.12 -36.97 27.32
C ASP A 24 -66.96 -37.94 27.05
N LYS A 25 -67.06 -39.14 27.63
CA LYS A 25 -66.05 -40.19 27.49
C LYS A 25 -66.02 -40.78 26.06
N THR A 26 -66.86 -40.32 25.18
CA THR A 26 -66.94 -40.76 23.76
C THR A 26 -66.27 -39.80 22.81
N VAL A 27 -65.72 -38.63 23.24
CA VAL A 27 -64.91 -37.78 22.40
C VAL A 27 -63.55 -38.45 22.24
N THR A 28 -63.36 -39.14 21.13
CA THR A 28 -62.06 -39.55 20.63
C THR A 28 -61.29 -38.27 20.39
N GLY A 29 -60.22 -38.08 21.15
CA GLY A 29 -59.41 -36.86 21.07
C GLY A 29 -58.97 -36.56 19.63
N GLU A 30 -58.85 -35.28 19.32
CA GLU A 30 -58.21 -34.89 18.06
C GLU A 30 -56.77 -35.44 18.07
N ALA A 31 -56.35 -35.96 16.93
CA ALA A 31 -54.97 -36.41 16.73
C ALA A 31 -54.00 -35.27 16.98
N VAL A 32 -52.76 -35.59 17.30
CA VAL A 32 -51.67 -34.61 17.42
C VAL A 32 -51.63 -33.77 16.14
N GLY A 33 -51.69 -32.46 16.26
CA GLY A 33 -51.79 -31.52 15.13
C GLY A 33 -50.57 -31.52 14.21
N PRO A 34 -50.68 -30.90 13.06
CA PRO A 34 -49.57 -30.81 12.09
C PRO A 34 -48.41 -29.91 12.61
N LEU A 35 -47.21 -30.14 12.07
CA LEU A 35 -46.01 -29.33 12.35
C LEU A 35 -45.26 -29.06 11.03
N THR A 36 -44.44 -28.00 11.05
CA THR A 36 -43.64 -27.58 9.92
C THR A 36 -42.17 -27.56 10.29
N LEU A 37 -41.30 -28.07 9.40
CA LEU A 37 -39.86 -28.03 9.57
C LEU A 37 -39.33 -26.59 9.29
N LEU A 38 -38.43 -26.12 10.14
CA LEU A 38 -37.83 -24.77 10.01
C LEU A 38 -36.35 -24.82 9.64
N SER A 39 -35.55 -25.64 10.29
CA SER A 39 -34.12 -25.80 10.02
C SER A 39 -33.57 -27.14 10.47
N PRO A 40 -32.45 -27.62 9.88
CA PRO A 40 -31.82 -27.12 8.66
C PRO A 40 -32.73 -27.35 7.46
N GLY A 41 -32.56 -26.50 6.41
CA GLY A 41 -33.14 -26.77 5.11
C GLY A 41 -32.41 -27.91 4.38
N ASN A 42 -32.36 -27.86 3.08
CA ASN A 42 -31.45 -28.72 2.30
C ASN A 42 -30.02 -28.25 2.50
N ASP A 43 -29.18 -29.03 3.15
CA ASP A 43 -27.83 -28.62 3.57
C ASP A 43 -26.82 -29.75 3.44
N SER A 44 -25.52 -29.40 3.47
CA SER A 44 -24.42 -30.36 3.41
C SER A 44 -23.37 -30.04 4.45
N VAL A 45 -23.07 -31.00 5.32
CA VAL A 45 -22.17 -30.84 6.46
C VAL A 45 -21.08 -31.90 6.46
N ALA A 46 -19.83 -31.52 6.56
CA ALA A 46 -18.71 -32.40 6.82
C ALA A 46 -18.51 -32.51 8.34
N LEU A 47 -18.68 -33.71 8.89
CA LEU A 47 -18.46 -33.98 10.31
C LEU A 47 -16.95 -34.03 10.59
N ASN A 48 -16.42 -32.90 11.11
CA ASN A 48 -15.01 -32.75 11.41
C ASN A 48 -14.67 -33.35 12.79
N PRO A 49 -13.82 -34.37 12.88
CA PRO A 49 -13.46 -34.98 14.16
C PRO A 49 -12.62 -34.07 15.07
N ALA A 50 -12.06 -32.95 14.55
CA ALA A 50 -11.38 -31.96 15.37
C ALA A 50 -12.34 -30.98 16.07
N THR A 51 -13.60 -30.94 15.66
CA THR A 51 -14.63 -30.08 16.26
C THR A 51 -15.84 -30.93 16.72
N PRO A 52 -15.63 -31.92 17.57
CA PRO A 52 -16.68 -32.92 17.93
C PRO A 52 -17.89 -32.29 18.62
N ASN A 53 -17.72 -31.16 19.29
CA ASN A 53 -18.76 -30.44 20.02
C ASN A 53 -19.52 -29.42 19.18
N GLN A 54 -19.15 -29.21 17.93
CA GLN A 54 -19.93 -28.39 17.01
C GLN A 54 -21.30 -29.02 16.80
N THR A 55 -22.37 -28.22 16.68
CA THR A 55 -23.74 -28.70 16.67
C THR A 55 -24.47 -28.41 15.37
N ILE A 56 -25.43 -29.28 15.05
CA ILE A 56 -26.52 -28.99 14.11
C ILE A 56 -27.80 -28.90 14.95
N ILE A 57 -28.62 -27.90 14.68
CA ILE A 57 -29.88 -27.66 15.37
C ILE A 57 -31.03 -27.85 14.39
N PHE A 58 -31.80 -28.90 14.63
CA PHE A 58 -33.07 -29.15 13.96
C PHE A 58 -34.15 -28.36 14.67
N LYS A 59 -34.99 -27.63 13.96
CA LYS A 59 -36.09 -26.82 14.50
C LYS A 59 -37.37 -27.04 13.70
N TRP A 60 -38.51 -26.97 14.40
CA TRP A 60 -39.85 -27.10 13.84
C TRP A 60 -40.88 -26.30 14.66
N THR A 61 -42.08 -26.15 14.11
CA THR A 61 -43.20 -25.52 14.85
C THR A 61 -43.81 -26.51 15.84
N ALA A 62 -44.34 -26.00 16.96
CA ALA A 62 -45.08 -26.85 17.89
C ALA A 62 -46.31 -27.45 17.23
N ALA A 63 -46.53 -28.74 17.42
CA ALA A 63 -47.78 -29.39 17.08
C ALA A 63 -48.84 -29.09 18.16
N ALA A 64 -50.09 -28.91 17.76
CA ALA A 64 -51.18 -28.81 18.73
C ALA A 64 -51.32 -30.15 19.51
N PRO A 65 -51.43 -30.12 20.86
CA PRO A 65 -51.68 -31.32 21.61
C PRO A 65 -53.10 -31.83 21.29
N GLY A 66 -53.23 -33.15 21.18
CA GLY A 66 -54.54 -33.78 21.24
C GLY A 66 -55.13 -33.63 22.63
N VAL A 67 -56.04 -34.48 23.04
CA VAL A 67 -56.71 -34.37 24.34
C VAL A 67 -55.78 -34.80 25.49
N ASN A 68 -55.41 -33.85 26.37
CA ASN A 68 -54.82 -34.06 27.71
C ASN A 68 -53.47 -34.78 27.79
N SER A 69 -52.58 -34.66 26.81
CA SER A 69 -51.25 -35.24 26.94
C SER A 69 -50.21 -34.32 26.30
N ALA A 70 -49.08 -34.14 26.97
CA ALA A 70 -47.97 -33.37 26.43
C ALA A 70 -47.40 -34.02 25.16
N VAL A 71 -47.23 -33.22 24.12
CA VAL A 71 -46.62 -33.68 22.88
C VAL A 71 -45.11 -33.85 23.09
N LYS A 72 -44.61 -34.98 22.65
CA LYS A 72 -43.18 -35.26 22.50
C LYS A 72 -42.80 -35.30 21.04
N TYR A 73 -41.54 -35.03 20.77
CA TYR A 73 -41.01 -34.96 19.41
C TYR A 73 -39.77 -35.85 19.28
N ARG A 74 -39.59 -36.43 18.11
CA ARG A 74 -38.35 -37.07 17.68
C ARG A 74 -38.02 -36.71 16.22
N VAL A 75 -36.75 -36.49 15.92
CA VAL A 75 -36.23 -36.37 14.56
C VAL A 75 -35.99 -37.77 14.03
N ILE A 76 -36.49 -38.05 12.86
CA ILE A 76 -36.36 -39.31 12.16
C ILE A 76 -35.65 -39.08 10.84
N THR A 77 -34.69 -39.93 10.48
CA THR A 77 -33.96 -39.89 9.23
C THR A 77 -34.07 -41.19 8.47
N LYS A 78 -34.09 -41.10 7.16
CA LYS A 78 -33.95 -42.23 6.25
C LYS A 78 -32.93 -41.91 5.16
N ARG A 79 -32.44 -42.92 4.45
CA ARG A 79 -31.72 -42.64 3.19
C ARG A 79 -32.65 -41.91 2.22
N ARG A 80 -32.15 -40.95 1.47
CA ARG A 80 -32.96 -40.14 0.56
C ARG A 80 -33.77 -40.99 -0.41
N GLU A 81 -33.20 -42.07 -0.92
CA GLU A 81 -33.79 -43.02 -1.86
C GLU A 81 -34.80 -43.98 -1.23
N ALA A 82 -34.81 -44.14 0.10
CA ALA A 82 -35.77 -45.05 0.75
C ALA A 82 -37.20 -44.52 0.60
N ALA A 83 -38.18 -45.43 0.44
CA ALA A 83 -39.56 -45.07 0.06
C ALA A 83 -40.32 -44.33 1.20
N SER A 84 -40.10 -44.71 2.47
CA SER A 84 -40.86 -44.18 3.64
C SER A 84 -40.00 -43.99 4.86
N PHE A 85 -40.52 -43.31 5.90
CA PHE A 85 -39.92 -43.16 7.21
C PHE A 85 -40.29 -44.30 8.17
N GLU A 86 -40.81 -45.42 7.66
CA GLU A 86 -41.09 -46.59 8.46
C GLU A 86 -39.86 -47.09 9.22
N PRO A 87 -40.03 -47.72 10.42
CA PRO A 87 -38.91 -48.14 11.27
C PRO A 87 -37.81 -48.93 10.55
N ALA A 88 -38.16 -49.78 9.61
CA ALA A 88 -37.21 -50.58 8.83
C ALA A 88 -36.31 -49.76 7.90
N ASN A 89 -36.71 -48.54 7.52
CA ASN A 89 -36.00 -47.67 6.63
C ASN A 89 -35.22 -46.55 7.36
N ARG A 90 -35.37 -46.46 8.68
CA ARG A 90 -34.75 -45.41 9.49
C ARG A 90 -33.22 -45.61 9.57
N VAL A 91 -32.48 -44.54 9.36
CA VAL A 91 -31.02 -44.51 9.57
C VAL A 91 -30.78 -44.23 11.06
N PHE A 92 -31.46 -43.25 11.61
CA PHE A 92 -31.52 -43.01 13.05
C PHE A 92 -32.78 -42.26 13.44
N GLU A 93 -33.13 -42.36 14.70
CA GLU A 93 -34.13 -41.51 15.34
C GLU A 93 -33.62 -41.01 16.68
N VAL A 94 -33.91 -39.75 17.00
CA VAL A 94 -33.43 -39.09 18.23
C VAL A 94 -34.52 -38.22 18.79
N ALA A 95 -34.84 -38.43 20.11
CA ALA A 95 -35.77 -37.56 20.82
C ALA A 95 -35.27 -36.11 20.83
N SER A 96 -36.19 -35.16 20.76
CA SER A 96 -35.84 -33.75 20.86
C SER A 96 -35.23 -33.35 22.21
N ASP A 97 -34.66 -32.18 22.29
CA ASP A 97 -34.12 -31.64 23.53
C ASP A 97 -35.18 -31.66 24.65
N ASN A 98 -34.74 -31.61 25.91
CA ASN A 98 -35.61 -31.70 27.07
C ASN A 98 -36.45 -33.01 27.08
N SER A 99 -35.80 -34.15 26.83
CA SER A 99 -36.42 -35.50 26.86
C SER A 99 -37.61 -35.63 25.91
N GLY A 100 -37.52 -34.99 24.76
CA GLY A 100 -38.55 -35.01 23.72
C GLY A 100 -39.57 -33.87 23.81
N ALA A 101 -39.51 -32.99 24.80
CA ALA A 101 -40.52 -31.93 24.97
C ALA A 101 -40.23 -30.64 24.20
N ALA A 102 -39.00 -30.43 23.71
CA ALA A 102 -38.65 -29.23 23.00
C ALA A 102 -38.98 -29.31 21.50
N THR A 103 -39.26 -28.18 20.88
CA THR A 103 -39.45 -28.05 19.43
C THR A 103 -38.12 -27.86 18.66
N GLN A 104 -37.07 -28.37 19.24
CA GLN A 104 -35.75 -28.45 18.63
C GLN A 104 -34.98 -29.68 19.11
N LEU A 105 -34.00 -30.09 18.30
CA LEU A 105 -32.99 -31.07 18.63
C LEU A 105 -31.62 -30.51 18.35
N THR A 106 -30.77 -30.44 19.36
CA THR A 106 -29.37 -30.05 19.25
C THR A 106 -28.49 -31.30 19.25
N VAL A 107 -27.79 -31.57 18.16
CA VAL A 107 -26.93 -32.76 18.01
C VAL A 107 -25.52 -32.34 17.69
N THR A 108 -24.53 -32.87 18.42
CA THR A 108 -23.11 -32.59 18.12
C THR A 108 -22.62 -33.41 16.93
N TYR A 109 -21.52 -32.92 16.29
CA TYR A 109 -20.87 -33.65 15.20
C TYR A 109 -20.45 -35.07 15.64
N LYS A 110 -19.96 -35.20 16.85
CA LYS A 110 -19.61 -36.51 17.40
C LYS A 110 -20.83 -37.45 17.52
N GLN A 111 -21.95 -36.94 18.04
CA GLN A 111 -23.18 -37.74 18.14
C GLN A 111 -23.70 -38.17 16.77
N LEU A 112 -23.68 -37.26 15.79
CA LEU A 112 -24.06 -37.59 14.39
C LEU A 112 -23.11 -38.62 13.78
N ASP A 113 -21.80 -38.49 14.00
CA ASP A 113 -20.82 -39.46 13.50
C ASP A 113 -21.06 -40.86 14.12
N ASP A 114 -21.33 -40.91 15.43
CA ASP A 114 -21.63 -42.15 16.14
C ASP A 114 -22.94 -42.80 15.63
N LEU A 115 -23.98 -42.01 15.37
CA LEU A 115 -25.25 -42.49 14.79
C LEU A 115 -25.06 -43.04 13.37
N LEU A 116 -24.32 -42.37 12.54
CA LEU A 116 -24.00 -42.84 11.18
C LEU A 116 -23.14 -44.11 11.20
N LYS A 117 -22.20 -44.18 12.13
CA LYS A 117 -21.39 -45.40 12.35
C LYS A 117 -22.25 -46.57 12.77
N ALA A 118 -23.15 -46.38 13.70
CA ALA A 118 -24.08 -47.42 14.16
C ALA A 118 -24.99 -47.92 13.02
N SER A 119 -25.30 -47.06 12.06
CA SER A 119 -26.09 -47.38 10.85
C SER A 119 -25.23 -47.92 9.69
N SER A 120 -24.02 -48.37 9.96
CA SER A 120 -23.06 -48.93 8.98
C SER A 120 -22.69 -47.99 7.83
N ILE A 121 -22.77 -46.68 8.05
CA ILE A 121 -22.29 -45.67 7.07
C ILE A 121 -20.80 -45.48 7.32
N GLY A 122 -19.96 -45.87 6.34
CA GLY A 122 -18.50 -45.84 6.46
C GLY A 122 -17.94 -44.41 6.49
N THR A 123 -16.69 -44.29 6.94
CA THR A 123 -15.90 -43.03 6.80
C THR A 123 -15.64 -42.74 5.34
N ALA A 124 -15.55 -41.47 4.98
CA ALA A 124 -15.50 -40.94 3.60
C ALA A 124 -16.78 -41.13 2.78
N ALA A 125 -17.80 -41.83 3.32
CA ALA A 125 -19.09 -41.95 2.67
C ALA A 125 -19.86 -40.62 2.79
N ARG A 126 -20.52 -40.25 1.70
CA ARG A 126 -21.52 -39.17 1.65
C ARG A 126 -22.89 -39.80 1.93
N ALA A 127 -23.49 -39.50 3.08
CA ALA A 127 -24.82 -39.94 3.40
C ALA A 127 -25.83 -38.85 3.03
N GLU A 128 -26.67 -39.12 2.03
CA GLU A 128 -27.83 -38.28 1.70
C GLU A 128 -29.03 -38.76 2.51
N LEU A 129 -29.43 -38.00 3.50
CA LEU A 129 -30.51 -38.33 4.40
C LEU A 129 -31.68 -37.39 4.20
N ALA A 130 -32.88 -37.96 4.03
CA ALA A 130 -34.11 -37.21 4.23
C ALA A 130 -34.43 -37.24 5.73
N TRP A 131 -34.79 -36.10 6.30
CA TRP A 131 -35.20 -36.01 7.70
C TRP A 131 -36.56 -35.35 7.83
N THR A 132 -37.29 -35.79 8.85
CA THR A 132 -38.60 -35.26 9.27
C THR A 132 -38.70 -35.31 10.78
N VAL A 133 -39.81 -34.80 11.32
CA VAL A 133 -40.14 -34.84 12.75
C VAL A 133 -41.45 -35.55 12.93
N GLU A 134 -41.46 -36.46 13.87
CA GLU A 134 -42.67 -37.09 14.39
C GLU A 134 -43.05 -36.47 15.76
N ALA A 135 -44.23 -35.89 15.82
CA ALA A 135 -44.87 -35.47 17.07
C ALA A 135 -45.78 -36.57 17.57
N TYR A 136 -45.67 -36.96 18.80
CA TYR A 136 -46.44 -38.07 19.39
C TYR A 136 -46.77 -37.82 20.85
N ASN A 137 -47.82 -38.48 21.30
CA ASN A 137 -48.12 -38.66 22.71
C ASN A 137 -48.59 -40.10 22.98
N GLU A 138 -48.73 -40.45 24.22
CA GLU A 138 -49.09 -41.84 24.61
C GLU A 138 -50.55 -42.20 24.37
N LYS A 139 -51.43 -41.22 24.08
CA LYS A 139 -52.86 -41.40 24.01
C LYS A 139 -53.46 -41.18 22.62
N ASP A 140 -52.95 -40.21 21.89
CA ASP A 140 -53.57 -39.71 20.65
C ASP A 140 -52.81 -40.14 19.40
N GLY A 141 -51.82 -41.01 19.54
CA GLY A 141 -50.99 -41.48 18.44
C GLY A 141 -49.88 -40.50 18.03
N SER A 142 -49.51 -40.52 16.78
CA SER A 142 -48.45 -39.69 16.25
C SER A 142 -48.83 -39.00 14.95
N ASN A 143 -48.22 -37.87 14.66
CA ASN A 143 -48.30 -37.14 13.39
C ASN A 143 -46.90 -36.74 12.93
N MET A 144 -46.57 -36.99 11.68
CA MET A 144 -45.32 -36.59 11.08
C MET A 144 -45.50 -35.27 10.31
N ALA A 145 -44.45 -34.47 10.24
CA ALA A 145 -44.43 -33.32 9.33
C ALA A 145 -44.73 -33.77 7.88
N THR A 146 -45.54 -32.99 7.20
CA THR A 146 -45.96 -33.29 5.82
C THR A 146 -44.83 -33.13 4.80
N SER A 147 -43.70 -32.53 5.19
CA SER A 147 -42.52 -32.34 4.38
C SER A 147 -41.30 -33.03 4.99
N SER A 148 -40.26 -33.20 4.15
CA SER A 148 -38.95 -33.62 4.61
C SER A 148 -37.89 -32.76 3.94
N ASN A 149 -36.81 -32.48 4.63
CA ASN A 149 -35.62 -31.80 4.09
C ASN A 149 -34.49 -32.82 3.89
N VAL A 150 -33.54 -32.48 3.02
CA VAL A 150 -32.38 -33.34 2.77
C VAL A 150 -31.15 -32.78 3.48
N LEU A 151 -30.53 -33.58 4.31
CA LEU A 151 -29.25 -33.28 4.96
C LEU A 151 -28.19 -34.24 4.44
N ILE A 152 -27.14 -33.67 3.85
CA ILE A 152 -26.00 -34.42 3.36
C ILE A 152 -24.92 -34.40 4.42
N LEU A 153 -24.60 -35.56 5.00
CA LEU A 153 -23.57 -35.71 6.00
C LEU A 153 -22.37 -36.45 5.40
N LYS A 154 -21.19 -35.85 5.51
CA LYS A 154 -19.94 -36.48 5.09
C LYS A 154 -19.13 -36.82 6.36
N ARG A 155 -18.91 -38.13 6.59
CA ARG A 155 -18.02 -38.61 7.66
C ARG A 155 -16.57 -38.44 7.24
N SER A 156 -15.73 -37.95 8.13
CA SER A 156 -14.29 -37.78 7.88
C SER A 156 -13.48 -38.59 8.89
N THR A 157 -12.42 -39.28 8.39
CA THR A 157 -11.44 -39.96 9.25
C THR A 157 -10.40 -38.99 9.80
N ASN A 158 -10.13 -37.95 9.07
CA ASN A 158 -9.15 -36.91 9.41
C ASN A 158 -9.84 -35.55 9.54
N GLY A 159 -9.28 -34.69 10.37
CA GLY A 159 -9.77 -33.32 10.54
C GLY A 159 -8.76 -32.45 11.24
N ALA A 160 -9.00 -31.15 11.17
CA ALA A 160 -8.31 -30.16 11.97
C ALA A 160 -9.25 -29.04 12.37
N THR A 161 -8.91 -28.29 13.43
CA THR A 161 -9.69 -27.13 13.85
C THR A 161 -9.72 -26.07 12.75
N PRO A 162 -10.73 -25.21 12.69
CA PRO A 162 -10.73 -24.03 11.84
C PRO A 162 -9.51 -23.13 12.10
N PHE A 163 -9.12 -22.38 11.11
CA PHE A 163 -8.04 -21.40 11.18
C PHE A 163 -8.49 -20.09 10.51
N SER A 164 -7.83 -18.99 10.85
CA SER A 164 -8.15 -17.66 10.34
C SER A 164 -6.91 -16.96 9.81
N ILE A 165 -7.04 -16.20 8.72
CA ILE A 165 -5.97 -15.37 8.19
C ILE A 165 -5.70 -14.21 9.16
N LEU A 166 -4.42 -13.96 9.44
CA LEU A 166 -3.92 -12.87 10.26
C LEU A 166 -3.30 -11.75 9.39
N GLY A 167 -2.67 -12.10 8.28
CA GLY A 167 -2.06 -11.11 7.40
C GLY A 167 -1.39 -11.69 6.15
N PRO A 168 -1.15 -10.84 5.14
CA PRO A 168 -1.50 -9.43 5.08
C PRO A 168 -3.02 -9.20 5.03
N ALA A 169 -3.48 -8.09 5.62
CA ALA A 169 -4.88 -7.68 5.52
C ALA A 169 -5.24 -7.35 4.06
N THR A 170 -6.53 -7.46 3.73
CA THR A 170 -7.05 -6.99 2.44
C THR A 170 -6.65 -5.55 2.19
N SER A 171 -6.01 -5.28 1.05
CA SER A 171 -5.61 -3.94 0.64
C SER A 171 -5.63 -3.81 -0.89
N THR A 172 -6.19 -2.71 -1.36
CA THR A 172 -6.09 -2.23 -2.74
C THR A 172 -4.99 -1.19 -2.92
N SER A 173 -4.32 -0.77 -1.84
CA SER A 173 -3.10 0.03 -1.93
C SER A 173 -1.94 -0.89 -2.27
N PRO A 174 -1.19 -0.63 -3.37
CA PRO A 174 -0.10 -1.48 -3.77
C PRO A 174 1.01 -1.53 -2.71
N PHE A 175 1.45 -2.74 -2.37
CA PHE A 175 2.65 -2.96 -1.58
C PHE A 175 3.87 -2.98 -2.50
N ALA A 176 4.85 -2.13 -2.20
CA ALA A 176 6.07 -2.06 -2.98
C ALA A 176 7.03 -3.19 -2.62
N ILE A 177 7.42 -3.98 -3.60
CA ILE A 177 8.47 -5.00 -3.48
C ILE A 177 9.72 -4.55 -4.21
N THR A 178 10.90 -4.82 -3.64
CA THR A 178 12.22 -4.53 -4.24
C THR A 178 12.69 -5.76 -5.01
N PRO A 179 12.62 -5.78 -6.35
CA PRO A 179 12.76 -7.00 -7.16
C PRO A 179 14.06 -7.77 -6.96
N ALA A 180 15.17 -7.08 -6.72
CA ALA A 180 16.47 -7.71 -6.55
C ALA A 180 16.78 -8.13 -5.10
N SER A 181 15.95 -7.76 -4.13
CA SER A 181 16.25 -7.98 -2.71
C SER A 181 16.05 -9.43 -2.29
N THR A 182 17.11 -10.05 -1.82
CA THR A 182 17.13 -11.39 -1.20
C THR A 182 17.00 -11.31 0.33
N THR A 183 17.01 -10.12 0.90
CA THR A 183 16.96 -9.87 2.36
C THR A 183 15.62 -9.32 2.81
N ASN A 184 14.95 -8.49 1.99
CA ASN A 184 13.60 -8.04 2.29
C ASN A 184 12.63 -9.21 2.13
N ILE A 185 11.77 -9.39 3.11
CA ILE A 185 10.81 -10.50 3.14
C ILE A 185 9.37 -9.99 3.15
N PHE A 186 8.51 -10.72 2.46
CA PHE A 186 7.07 -10.60 2.54
C PHE A 186 6.52 -11.81 3.31
N LYS A 187 5.49 -11.61 4.15
CA LYS A 187 4.96 -12.66 5.01
C LYS A 187 3.46 -12.82 4.81
N PHE A 188 3.03 -14.08 4.71
CA PHE A 188 1.63 -14.48 4.87
C PHE A 188 1.52 -15.26 6.16
N ASN A 189 0.56 -14.97 7.00
CA ASN A 189 0.38 -15.65 8.28
C ASN A 189 -1.10 -15.86 8.63
N TRP A 190 -1.33 -16.93 9.37
CA TRP A 190 -2.66 -17.36 9.83
C TRP A 190 -2.56 -18.09 11.16
N THR A 191 -3.70 -18.37 11.81
CA THR A 191 -3.73 -19.15 13.04
C THR A 191 -3.50 -20.64 12.73
N LYS A 192 -2.80 -21.34 13.61
CA LYS A 192 -2.51 -22.76 13.41
C LYS A 192 -3.76 -23.61 13.61
N ALA A 193 -4.11 -24.43 12.63
CA ALA A 193 -5.10 -25.49 12.79
C ALA A 193 -4.51 -26.67 13.57
N ILE A 194 -5.27 -27.21 14.51
CA ILE A 194 -4.87 -28.33 15.34
C ILE A 194 -5.48 -29.61 14.76
N PRO A 195 -4.67 -30.63 14.38
CA PRO A 195 -5.21 -31.87 13.86
C PRO A 195 -5.99 -32.63 14.95
N ALA A 196 -7.04 -33.35 14.57
CA ALA A 196 -7.73 -34.25 15.45
C ALA A 196 -6.80 -35.41 15.86
N THR A 197 -7.07 -36.02 17.01
CA THR A 197 -6.32 -37.20 17.47
C THR A 197 -6.33 -38.30 16.41
N GLY A 198 -5.15 -38.79 16.04
CA GLY A 198 -4.97 -39.80 14.98
C GLY A 198 -4.98 -39.24 13.55
N SER A 199 -5.24 -37.96 13.37
CA SER A 199 -5.09 -37.31 12.07
C SER A 199 -3.62 -36.97 11.78
N PRO A 200 -3.18 -36.99 10.49
CA PRO A 200 -1.86 -36.49 10.10
C PRO A 200 -1.65 -35.02 10.46
N ALA A 201 -0.40 -34.62 10.60
CA ALA A 201 -0.05 -33.20 10.80
C ALA A 201 -0.63 -32.32 9.68
N VAL A 202 -1.11 -31.12 10.06
CA VAL A 202 -1.65 -30.16 9.10
C VAL A 202 -0.54 -29.62 8.22
N ARG A 203 -0.83 -29.49 6.93
CA ARG A 203 0.03 -28.84 5.93
C ARG A 203 -0.72 -27.72 5.26
N TYR A 204 -0.01 -26.62 4.93
CA TYR A 204 -0.61 -25.41 4.38
C TYR A 204 0.01 -25.03 3.05
N VAL A 205 -0.84 -24.48 2.17
CA VAL A 205 -0.47 -23.89 0.90
C VAL A 205 -1.19 -22.57 0.75
N VAL A 206 -0.46 -21.51 0.45
CA VAL A 206 -1.02 -20.22 0.04
C VAL A 206 -1.33 -20.30 -1.45
N ASN A 207 -2.55 -19.98 -1.82
CA ASN A 207 -2.98 -19.90 -3.21
C ASN A 207 -3.08 -18.43 -3.61
N ILE A 208 -2.43 -18.05 -4.69
CA ILE A 208 -2.44 -16.71 -5.26
C ILE A 208 -3.24 -16.75 -6.57
N TYR A 209 -4.18 -15.84 -6.71
CA TYR A 209 -5.08 -15.73 -7.88
C TYR A 209 -4.91 -14.37 -8.53
N LYS A 210 -5.23 -14.26 -9.83
CA LYS A 210 -5.53 -12.96 -10.43
C LYS A 210 -6.88 -12.47 -9.93
N GLU A 211 -7.03 -11.18 -9.68
CA GLU A 211 -8.29 -10.61 -9.22
C GLU A 211 -9.43 -10.83 -10.24
N ASP A 212 -9.11 -10.75 -11.53
CA ASP A 212 -10.03 -10.95 -12.65
C ASP A 212 -10.31 -12.42 -12.98
N ASN A 213 -9.56 -13.37 -12.39
CA ASN A 213 -9.75 -14.81 -12.59
C ASN A 213 -9.52 -15.61 -11.29
N PRO A 214 -10.48 -15.58 -10.35
CA PRO A 214 -10.35 -16.26 -9.06
C PRO A 214 -10.65 -17.77 -9.11
N SER A 215 -10.98 -18.32 -10.29
CA SER A 215 -11.37 -19.74 -10.42
C SER A 215 -10.20 -20.71 -10.36
N LYS A 216 -8.98 -20.26 -10.69
CA LYS A 216 -7.77 -21.06 -10.70
C LYS A 216 -6.60 -20.28 -10.11
N PRO A 217 -5.84 -20.87 -9.16
CA PRO A 217 -4.62 -20.22 -8.68
C PRO A 217 -3.66 -19.90 -9.83
N LEU A 218 -3.13 -18.69 -9.82
CA LEU A 218 -2.03 -18.26 -10.68
C LEU A 218 -0.77 -19.04 -10.33
N PHE A 219 -0.47 -19.11 -9.04
CA PHE A 219 0.58 -19.95 -8.45
C PHE A 219 0.27 -20.25 -6.98
N THR A 220 1.01 -21.19 -6.42
CA THR A 220 0.88 -21.59 -5.02
C THR A 220 2.24 -21.52 -4.32
N ILE A 221 2.21 -21.28 -3.02
CA ILE A 221 3.40 -21.25 -2.16
C ILE A 221 3.17 -22.20 -1.00
N VAL A 222 4.04 -23.20 -0.86
CA VAL A 222 4.04 -24.10 0.31
C VAL A 222 4.51 -23.29 1.52
N SER A 223 3.85 -23.44 2.67
CA SER A 223 4.27 -22.72 3.86
C SER A 223 5.63 -23.19 4.38
N ASP A 224 6.22 -22.39 5.26
CA ASP A 224 7.54 -22.65 5.82
C ASP A 224 7.58 -24.04 6.50
N ASN A 225 8.78 -24.57 6.68
CA ASN A 225 9.01 -25.90 7.22
C ASN A 225 8.25 -27.00 6.43
N SER A 226 8.38 -26.96 5.09
CA SER A 226 7.74 -27.90 4.16
C SER A 226 6.21 -28.01 4.36
N GLY A 227 5.56 -26.89 4.63
CA GLY A 227 4.12 -26.80 4.78
C GLY A 227 3.62 -26.95 6.22
N ALA A 228 4.48 -27.12 7.21
CA ALA A 228 4.06 -27.38 8.60
C ALA A 228 3.77 -26.12 9.41
N ASP A 229 4.33 -24.99 9.01
CA ASP A 229 4.16 -23.73 9.73
C ASP A 229 2.93 -22.96 9.23
N SER A 230 2.31 -22.20 10.11
CA SER A 230 1.22 -21.28 9.77
C SER A 230 1.73 -19.93 9.28
N LEU A 231 2.82 -19.97 8.51
CA LEU A 231 3.57 -18.82 8.00
C LEU A 231 4.19 -19.17 6.64
N VAL A 232 4.20 -18.21 5.73
CA VAL A 232 5.07 -18.17 4.56
C VAL A 232 5.99 -16.97 4.68
N THR A 233 7.28 -17.22 4.57
CA THR A 233 8.32 -16.21 4.46
C THR A 233 8.90 -16.27 3.06
N ILE A 234 8.66 -15.26 2.23
CA ILE A 234 9.16 -15.20 0.85
C ILE A 234 9.96 -13.92 0.65
N THR A 235 11.13 -14.01 0.01
CA THR A 235 11.92 -12.82 -0.32
C THR A 235 11.23 -11.99 -1.40
N HIS A 236 11.47 -10.68 -1.41
CA HIS A 236 10.95 -9.79 -2.47
C HIS A 236 11.41 -10.25 -3.84
N LYS A 237 12.66 -10.75 -3.96
CA LYS A 237 13.15 -11.32 -5.22
C LYS A 237 12.33 -12.54 -5.67
N ALA A 238 12.10 -13.51 -4.80
CA ALA A 238 11.37 -14.73 -5.15
C ALA A 238 9.91 -14.43 -5.51
N LEU A 239 9.30 -13.47 -4.82
CA LEU A 239 7.95 -12.99 -5.14
C LEU A 239 7.92 -12.28 -6.50
N SER A 240 8.89 -11.40 -6.78
CA SER A 240 9.04 -10.73 -8.08
C SER A 240 9.27 -11.72 -9.22
N ASP A 241 10.14 -12.71 -9.03
CA ASP A 241 10.41 -13.76 -10.02
C ASP A 241 9.13 -14.57 -10.33
N SER A 242 8.34 -14.87 -9.30
CA SER A 242 7.04 -15.53 -9.47
C SER A 242 6.09 -14.68 -10.30
N LEU A 243 5.97 -13.38 -10.02
CA LEU A 243 5.14 -12.46 -10.79
C LEU A 243 5.59 -12.41 -12.27
N THR A 244 6.90 -12.33 -12.52
CA THR A 244 7.45 -12.33 -13.89
C THR A 244 7.12 -13.62 -14.63
N LYS A 245 7.30 -14.78 -13.98
CA LYS A 245 7.00 -16.09 -14.55
C LYS A 245 5.53 -16.21 -14.98
N TYR A 246 4.62 -15.55 -14.28
CA TYR A 246 3.17 -15.63 -14.53
C TYR A 246 2.59 -14.42 -15.26
N GLY A 247 3.45 -13.67 -15.98
CA GLY A 247 3.05 -12.69 -16.99
C GLY A 247 3.06 -11.23 -16.55
N TYR A 248 3.40 -10.93 -15.29
CA TYR A 248 3.65 -9.56 -14.87
C TYR A 248 5.10 -9.19 -15.19
N THR A 249 5.38 -8.78 -16.41
CA THR A 249 6.75 -8.50 -16.89
C THR A 249 7.14 -7.04 -16.76
N ASN A 250 6.18 -6.12 -16.72
CA ASN A 250 6.42 -4.71 -16.53
C ASN A 250 6.65 -4.39 -15.04
N ASN A 251 7.78 -3.75 -14.73
CA ASN A 251 8.16 -3.44 -13.34
C ASN A 251 7.25 -2.39 -12.67
N SER A 252 6.57 -1.56 -13.45
CA SER A 252 5.66 -0.53 -12.93
C SER A 252 4.19 -0.95 -12.94
N GLU A 253 3.90 -2.15 -13.42
CA GLU A 253 2.56 -2.71 -13.41
C GLU A 253 2.16 -3.13 -12.00
N VAL A 254 0.97 -2.71 -11.58
CA VAL A 254 0.37 -3.18 -10.34
C VAL A 254 -0.22 -4.57 -10.57
N ALA A 255 0.37 -5.58 -9.95
CA ALA A 255 -0.19 -6.92 -9.92
C ALA A 255 -1.39 -6.94 -8.96
N LYS A 256 -2.60 -6.96 -9.51
CA LYS A 256 -3.86 -7.07 -8.75
C LYS A 256 -4.15 -8.53 -8.48
N LEU A 257 -3.95 -8.94 -7.25
CA LEU A 257 -4.01 -10.33 -6.83
C LEU A 257 -5.04 -10.52 -5.72
N GLN A 258 -5.44 -11.77 -5.55
CA GLN A 258 -6.18 -12.27 -4.40
C GLN A 258 -5.46 -13.50 -3.85
N TRP A 259 -5.64 -13.78 -2.56
CA TRP A 259 -5.01 -14.93 -1.96
C TRP A 259 -5.86 -15.54 -0.85
N ASN A 260 -5.69 -16.84 -0.67
CA ASN A 260 -6.25 -17.61 0.44
C ASN A 260 -5.28 -18.72 0.86
N VAL A 261 -5.62 -19.44 1.90
CA VAL A 261 -4.83 -20.56 2.41
C VAL A 261 -5.65 -21.83 2.38
N THR A 262 -5.06 -22.90 1.87
CA THR A 262 -5.62 -24.25 1.98
C THR A 262 -4.82 -25.04 3.01
N ALA A 263 -5.50 -25.60 4.00
CA ALA A 263 -4.97 -26.52 4.99
C ALA A 263 -5.42 -27.95 4.69
N THR A 264 -4.51 -28.91 4.83
CA THR A 264 -4.77 -30.35 4.60
C THR A 264 -4.29 -31.18 5.78
N SER A 265 -5.07 -32.20 6.15
CA SER A 265 -4.68 -33.22 7.13
C SER A 265 -5.22 -34.57 6.66
N GLY A 266 -4.39 -35.38 6.01
CA GLY A 266 -4.83 -36.60 5.34
C GLY A 266 -5.87 -36.31 4.26
N THR A 267 -7.08 -36.84 4.40
CA THR A 267 -8.19 -36.62 3.47
C THR A 267 -9.00 -35.34 3.78
N TRP A 268 -8.74 -34.68 4.90
CA TRP A 268 -9.39 -33.43 5.24
C TRP A 268 -8.73 -32.26 4.52
N ILE A 269 -9.55 -31.41 3.94
CA ILE A 269 -9.12 -30.20 3.23
C ILE A 269 -10.06 -29.07 3.64
N GLN A 270 -9.48 -27.93 4.01
CA GLN A 270 -10.21 -26.69 4.27
C GLN A 270 -9.45 -25.51 3.65
N THR A 271 -10.18 -24.68 2.94
CA THR A 271 -9.69 -23.36 2.50
C THR A 271 -10.20 -22.31 3.47
N SER A 272 -9.42 -21.27 3.71
CA SER A 272 -9.83 -20.15 4.56
C SER A 272 -11.13 -19.52 4.04
N ASP A 273 -11.98 -19.05 4.95
CA ASP A 273 -13.33 -18.53 4.64
C ASP A 273 -13.28 -17.24 3.80
N PHE A 274 -12.17 -16.52 3.84
CA PHE A 274 -12.00 -15.25 3.13
C PHE A 274 -10.86 -15.34 2.12
N THR A 275 -11.06 -14.66 0.99
CA THR A 275 -10.03 -14.36 -0.01
C THR A 275 -9.64 -12.89 0.16
N ASN A 276 -8.38 -12.63 0.49
CA ASN A 276 -7.87 -11.28 0.69
C ASN A 276 -7.31 -10.69 -0.60
N GLN A 277 -7.55 -9.41 -0.84
CA GLN A 277 -6.92 -8.66 -1.92
C GLN A 277 -5.47 -8.33 -1.56
N LEU A 278 -4.58 -8.45 -2.54
CA LEU A 278 -3.16 -8.17 -2.42
C LEU A 278 -2.66 -7.52 -3.71
N TYR A 279 -2.41 -6.24 -3.66
CA TYR A 279 -1.82 -5.52 -4.79
C TYR A 279 -0.34 -5.35 -4.56
N LEU A 280 0.47 -5.74 -5.56
CA LEU A 280 1.91 -5.66 -5.51
C LEU A 280 2.43 -4.80 -6.66
N VAL A 281 3.41 -3.96 -6.37
CA VAL A 281 4.15 -3.19 -7.39
C VAL A 281 5.64 -3.35 -7.13
N ARG A 282 6.44 -3.43 -8.19
CA ARG A 282 7.89 -3.48 -8.08
C ARG A 282 8.44 -2.08 -7.89
N GLU A 283 9.08 -1.82 -6.76
CA GLU A 283 9.83 -0.58 -6.56
C GLU A 283 11.19 -0.71 -7.24
N VAL A 284 11.32 -0.15 -8.42
CA VAL A 284 12.59 -0.02 -9.12
C VAL A 284 13.25 1.29 -8.73
N LYS A 285 14.54 1.26 -8.45
CA LYS A 285 15.37 2.44 -8.19
C LYS A 285 16.48 2.49 -9.21
N VAL A 286 16.80 3.68 -9.67
CA VAL A 286 17.92 3.93 -10.56
C VAL A 286 18.80 5.01 -9.94
N TYR A 287 20.10 4.78 -9.98
CA TYR A 287 21.12 5.70 -9.47
C TYR A 287 22.13 5.99 -10.55
N ILE A 288 22.77 7.17 -10.52
CA ILE A 288 23.87 7.55 -11.39
C ILE A 288 25.17 7.67 -10.60
N VAL A 289 26.25 7.16 -11.17
CA VAL A 289 27.61 7.19 -10.62
C VAL A 289 28.60 7.36 -11.76
N GLY A 290 29.67 8.10 -11.55
CA GLY A 290 30.72 8.23 -12.58
C GLY A 290 31.59 9.47 -12.40
N GLY A 291 32.78 9.43 -12.95
CA GLY A 291 33.73 10.54 -12.89
C GLY A 291 33.20 11.86 -13.45
N ALA A 292 32.25 11.77 -14.38
CA ALA A 292 31.56 12.94 -14.95
C ALA A 292 30.55 13.58 -13.99
N THR A 293 30.11 12.87 -12.94
CA THR A 293 29.11 13.34 -11.98
C THR A 293 29.77 14.01 -10.77
N PRO A 294 29.02 14.80 -9.97
CA PRO A 294 29.57 15.44 -8.78
C PRO A 294 30.14 14.49 -7.72
N ILE A 295 29.70 13.21 -7.69
CA ILE A 295 30.10 12.22 -6.68
C ILE A 295 31.21 11.27 -7.13
N GLY A 296 31.69 11.40 -8.39
CA GLY A 296 32.73 10.50 -8.92
C GLY A 296 32.28 9.02 -8.98
N TRP A 297 33.26 8.10 -8.94
CA TRP A 297 33.04 6.67 -9.00
C TRP A 297 32.78 6.04 -7.61
N THR A 298 31.96 6.70 -6.77
CA THR A 298 31.62 6.23 -5.42
C THR A 298 30.19 5.68 -5.39
N PRO A 299 29.96 4.37 -5.57
CA PRO A 299 28.62 3.79 -5.73
C PRO A 299 27.76 3.91 -4.47
N THR A 300 28.39 3.94 -3.29
CA THR A 300 27.71 4.18 -1.99
C THR A 300 27.19 5.62 -1.84
N SER A 301 27.64 6.54 -2.72
CA SER A 301 27.17 7.93 -2.79
C SER A 301 26.39 8.20 -4.08
N ALA A 302 26.08 7.17 -4.88
CA ALA A 302 25.39 7.31 -6.15
C ALA A 302 24.09 8.11 -6.01
N LEU A 303 23.84 9.02 -6.97
CA LEU A 303 22.70 9.93 -6.92
C LEU A 303 21.44 9.22 -7.44
N ARG A 304 20.38 9.18 -6.65
CA ARG A 304 19.12 8.54 -7.03
C ARG A 304 18.36 9.40 -8.05
N LEU A 305 17.92 8.76 -9.13
CA LEU A 305 17.01 9.35 -10.10
C LEU A 305 15.57 9.31 -9.54
N ARG A 306 14.78 10.31 -9.91
CA ARG A 306 13.35 10.33 -9.64
C ARG A 306 12.60 9.57 -10.74
N GLU A 307 11.61 8.77 -10.36
CA GLU A 307 10.68 8.16 -11.31
C GLU A 307 9.65 9.19 -11.79
N ASP A 308 9.39 9.23 -13.09
CA ASP A 308 8.38 10.09 -13.72
C ASP A 308 6.98 9.55 -13.36
N ALA A 309 6.21 10.34 -12.61
CA ALA A 309 4.91 9.91 -12.10
C ALA A 309 3.88 9.62 -13.21
N SER A 310 4.07 10.22 -14.41
CA SER A 310 3.20 10.00 -15.58
C SER A 310 3.69 8.87 -16.49
N LYS A 311 4.94 8.45 -16.32
CA LYS A 311 5.60 7.43 -17.15
C LYS A 311 6.34 6.40 -16.29
N PRO A 312 5.61 5.46 -15.68
CA PRO A 312 6.22 4.42 -14.87
C PRO A 312 7.35 3.68 -15.59
N GLY A 313 8.47 3.45 -14.88
CA GLY A 313 9.68 2.87 -15.46
C GLY A 313 10.59 3.86 -16.20
N VAL A 314 10.22 5.14 -16.23
CA VAL A 314 11.07 6.25 -16.73
C VAL A 314 11.59 7.04 -15.52
N PHE A 315 12.89 7.23 -15.46
CA PHE A 315 13.57 7.91 -14.36
C PHE A 315 14.38 9.09 -14.88
N TYR A 316 14.51 10.16 -14.08
CA TYR A 316 15.28 11.33 -14.49
C TYR A 316 15.99 12.01 -13.32
N ILE A 317 17.02 12.78 -13.66
CA ILE A 317 17.80 13.61 -12.74
C ILE A 317 18.31 14.84 -13.47
N TYR A 318 18.38 15.96 -12.78
CA TYR A 318 19.08 17.16 -13.24
C TYR A 318 20.39 17.28 -12.48
N THR A 319 21.50 17.21 -13.19
CA THR A 319 22.84 17.24 -12.58
C THR A 319 23.87 17.88 -13.49
N GLU A 320 24.92 18.40 -12.88
CA GLU A 320 26.11 18.80 -13.63
C GLU A 320 26.84 17.57 -14.15
N LEU A 321 27.30 17.63 -15.41
CA LEU A 321 28.26 16.69 -15.96
C LEU A 321 29.52 17.42 -16.40
N LYS A 322 30.71 16.81 -16.17
CA LYS A 322 32.03 17.32 -16.54
C LYS A 322 32.71 16.38 -17.52
N THR A 323 33.28 16.95 -18.57
CA THR A 323 34.08 16.22 -19.57
C THR A 323 35.44 15.80 -18.98
N GLY A 324 36.11 14.86 -19.65
CA GLY A 324 37.46 14.43 -19.28
C GLY A 324 37.56 13.43 -18.12
N ASN A 325 36.46 12.99 -17.52
CA ASN A 325 36.42 12.20 -16.31
C ASN A 325 35.78 10.80 -16.49
N SER A 326 36.04 10.12 -17.59
CA SER A 326 35.64 8.72 -17.84
C SER A 326 34.12 8.44 -17.86
N GLY A 327 33.25 9.47 -18.00
CA GLY A 327 31.81 9.28 -18.14
C GLY A 327 31.09 8.82 -16.87
N PHE A 328 29.98 8.10 -17.03
CA PHE A 328 29.13 7.63 -15.94
C PHE A 328 28.39 6.32 -16.28
N LYS A 329 27.77 5.71 -15.30
CA LYS A 329 26.88 4.54 -15.40
C LYS A 329 25.66 4.72 -14.51
N PHE A 330 24.68 3.84 -14.71
CA PHE A 330 23.56 3.71 -13.78
C PHE A 330 23.68 2.44 -12.95
N LEU A 331 23.10 2.47 -11.76
CA LEU A 331 23.08 1.37 -10.80
C LEU A 331 21.65 1.12 -10.32
N SER A 332 21.34 -0.14 -9.96
CA SER A 332 20.06 -0.49 -9.35
C SER A 332 19.98 -0.21 -7.85
N MET A 333 21.14 0.00 -7.19
CA MET A 333 21.24 0.23 -5.75
C MET A 333 22.34 1.25 -5.43
N GLN A 334 22.19 1.97 -4.33
CA GLN A 334 23.24 2.79 -3.72
C GLN A 334 24.06 1.93 -2.75
N ALA A 335 24.91 1.08 -3.30
CA ALA A 335 25.71 0.10 -2.56
C ALA A 335 27.02 -0.16 -3.31
N ASP A 336 27.97 -0.84 -2.67
CA ASP A 336 29.24 -1.22 -3.31
C ASP A 336 29.03 -1.98 -4.61
N TRP A 337 30.00 -1.88 -5.54
CA TRP A 337 29.95 -2.50 -6.87
C TRP A 337 29.59 -3.99 -6.84
N ASN A 338 30.08 -4.72 -5.85
CA ASN A 338 29.86 -6.17 -5.70
C ASN A 338 28.75 -6.52 -4.70
N ALA A 339 27.92 -5.56 -4.29
CA ALA A 339 26.82 -5.81 -3.37
C ALA A 339 25.82 -6.82 -3.98
N PRO A 340 25.33 -7.81 -3.21
CA PRO A 340 24.35 -8.76 -3.70
C PRO A 340 23.09 -8.06 -4.25
N GLY A 341 22.76 -8.32 -5.51
CA GLY A 341 21.62 -7.70 -6.20
C GLY A 341 21.93 -6.37 -6.88
N GLN A 342 23.14 -5.83 -6.75
CA GLN A 342 23.59 -4.69 -7.52
C GLN A 342 23.64 -5.04 -9.01
N THR A 343 23.08 -4.17 -9.84
CA THR A 343 23.10 -4.31 -11.29
C THR A 343 23.57 -3.00 -11.92
N GLU A 344 24.60 -3.08 -12.73
CA GLU A 344 25.05 -1.97 -13.55
C GLU A 344 24.20 -1.87 -14.81
N MET A 345 23.93 -0.64 -15.22
CA MET A 345 23.29 -0.32 -16.49
C MET A 345 24.18 0.71 -17.21
N ALA A 346 24.59 0.38 -18.41
CA ALA A 346 25.62 1.11 -19.12
C ALA A 346 25.33 1.13 -20.62
N GLU A 347 26.23 1.71 -21.42
CA GLU A 347 26.11 1.79 -22.87
C GLU A 347 26.31 0.41 -23.54
N VAL A 348 25.46 0.08 -24.51
CA VAL A 348 25.51 -1.20 -25.26
C VAL A 348 26.75 -1.28 -26.16
N ASN A 349 27.08 -0.20 -26.86
CA ASN A 349 28.00 -0.22 -28.01
C ASN A 349 29.40 0.32 -27.73
N GLY A 350 29.75 0.62 -26.49
CA GLY A 350 31.09 1.07 -26.16
C GLY A 350 32.08 -0.09 -26.08
N ALA A 351 33.11 -0.11 -26.86
CA ALA A 351 34.25 -0.97 -26.63
C ALA A 351 35.10 -0.42 -25.49
N ASP A 352 35.46 -1.28 -24.53
CA ASP A 352 36.59 -1.12 -23.59
C ASP A 352 36.72 0.17 -22.78
N GLY A 353 35.65 0.65 -22.21
CA GLY A 353 35.70 1.71 -21.19
C GLY A 353 35.90 3.12 -21.74
N SER A 354 35.95 3.30 -23.04
CA SER A 354 36.12 4.62 -23.68
C SER A 354 34.84 5.46 -23.70
N GLY A 355 33.68 4.89 -23.34
CA GLY A 355 32.38 5.58 -23.38
C GLY A 355 31.97 5.99 -24.79
N ASN A 356 30.80 5.57 -25.24
CA ASN A 356 30.29 6.02 -26.53
C ASN A 356 29.55 7.35 -26.36
N THR A 357 29.83 8.30 -27.23
CA THR A 357 29.04 9.55 -27.26
C THR A 357 27.66 9.22 -27.81
N PRO A 358 26.59 9.49 -27.05
CA PRO A 358 25.25 9.14 -27.49
C PRO A 358 24.91 9.87 -28.80
N THR A 359 24.42 9.14 -29.79
CA THR A 359 23.97 9.72 -31.05
C THR A 359 22.70 10.55 -30.79
N ASN A 360 22.72 11.82 -31.14
CA ASN A 360 21.62 12.76 -30.86
C ASN A 360 21.19 12.77 -29.35
N ASN A 361 22.17 12.63 -28.45
CA ASN A 361 21.94 12.59 -27.01
C ASN A 361 21.04 11.42 -26.52
N THR A 362 20.95 10.35 -27.31
CA THR A 362 20.19 9.14 -27.00
C THR A 362 21.07 7.92 -27.19
N GLY A 363 21.06 6.99 -26.25
CA GLY A 363 21.75 5.72 -26.35
C GLY A 363 20.91 4.54 -25.86
N GLU A 364 21.42 3.33 -26.06
CA GLU A 364 20.81 2.08 -25.62
C GLU A 364 21.44 1.58 -24.33
N LEU A 365 20.61 1.10 -23.40
CA LEU A 365 21.03 0.56 -22.12
C LEU A 365 21.22 -0.94 -22.18
N ARG A 366 22.40 -1.40 -21.79
CA ARG A 366 22.70 -2.78 -21.42
C ARG A 366 22.56 -2.94 -19.92
N ILE A 367 21.74 -3.90 -19.50
CA ILE A 367 21.58 -4.28 -18.10
C ILE A 367 22.56 -5.43 -17.80
N GLY A 368 23.33 -5.31 -16.72
CA GLY A 368 24.35 -6.29 -16.34
C GLY A 368 25.76 -5.95 -16.81
N GLY A 369 26.06 -4.67 -16.95
CA GLY A 369 27.38 -4.15 -17.32
C GLY A 369 27.45 -3.61 -18.75
N GLY A 370 28.54 -2.98 -19.11
CA GLY A 370 28.77 -2.31 -20.40
C GLY A 370 29.80 -1.20 -20.26
N SER A 371 29.99 -0.44 -21.34
CA SER A 371 30.89 0.71 -21.35
C SER A 371 30.30 1.90 -20.61
N ASN A 372 31.17 2.81 -20.15
CA ASN A 372 30.73 4.06 -19.57
C ASN A 372 29.97 4.90 -20.59
N ILE A 373 28.96 5.61 -20.15
CA ILE A 373 28.26 6.60 -20.97
C ILE A 373 29.07 7.89 -20.99
N ALA A 374 29.41 8.37 -22.17
CA ALA A 374 30.20 9.59 -22.32
C ALA A 374 29.34 10.85 -22.10
N VAL A 375 29.97 11.92 -21.67
CA VAL A 375 29.34 13.25 -21.65
C VAL A 375 29.17 13.72 -23.10
N PRO A 376 28.03 14.34 -23.49
CA PRO A 376 27.83 14.85 -24.81
C PRO A 376 28.90 15.84 -25.25
N ALA A 377 29.12 15.97 -26.58
CA ALA A 377 30.10 16.89 -27.16
C ALA A 377 29.88 18.38 -26.83
N THR A 378 28.70 18.74 -26.34
CA THR A 378 28.38 20.05 -25.80
C THR A 378 29.22 20.45 -24.58
N GLY A 379 29.88 19.49 -23.93
CA GLY A 379 30.84 19.73 -22.87
C GLY A 379 30.29 19.78 -21.46
N ASN A 380 30.96 20.52 -20.58
CA ASN A 380 30.51 20.72 -19.20
C ASN A 380 29.19 21.48 -19.18
N GLY A 381 28.28 21.07 -18.30
CA GLY A 381 27.02 21.78 -18.17
C GLY A 381 26.00 21.04 -17.29
N ILE A 382 24.83 21.65 -17.17
CA ILE A 382 23.70 21.08 -16.50
C ILE A 382 22.88 20.28 -17.51
N TYR A 383 22.58 19.04 -17.14
CA TYR A 383 21.87 18.09 -17.99
C TYR A 383 20.67 17.51 -17.28
N ARG A 384 19.59 17.29 -18.03
CA ARG A 384 18.58 16.32 -17.67
C ARG A 384 18.99 14.96 -18.24
N ILE A 385 19.20 14.00 -17.36
CA ILE A 385 19.48 12.63 -17.73
C ILE A 385 18.23 11.81 -17.47
N THR A 386 17.72 11.14 -18.49
CA THR A 386 16.52 10.31 -18.42
C THR A 386 16.88 8.86 -18.74
N VAL A 387 16.38 7.92 -17.97
CA VAL A 387 16.50 6.46 -18.17
C VAL A 387 15.11 5.90 -18.40
N ASP A 388 14.90 5.25 -19.52
CA ASP A 388 13.69 4.51 -19.87
C ASP A 388 14.00 3.01 -19.82
N LEU A 389 13.65 2.38 -18.71
CA LEU A 389 13.88 0.95 -18.51
C LEU A 389 12.95 0.08 -19.37
N ASN A 390 11.78 0.60 -19.75
CA ASN A 390 10.84 -0.14 -20.58
C ASN A 390 11.37 -0.36 -21.98
N ASN A 391 12.03 0.66 -22.54
CA ASN A 391 12.62 0.62 -23.89
C ASN A 391 14.14 0.41 -23.87
N LYS A 392 14.74 0.26 -22.67
CA LYS A 392 16.20 0.14 -22.49
C LYS A 392 16.97 1.25 -23.18
N LYS A 393 16.56 2.50 -22.95
CA LYS A 393 17.17 3.70 -23.52
C LYS A 393 17.54 4.70 -22.45
N TYR A 394 18.48 5.57 -22.78
CA TYR A 394 18.75 6.76 -21.98
C TYR A 394 18.81 7.99 -22.88
N TYR A 395 18.60 9.17 -22.30
CA TYR A 395 18.61 10.46 -22.97
C TYR A 395 19.40 11.44 -22.11
N ILE A 396 20.29 12.22 -22.73
CA ILE A 396 21.11 13.25 -22.09
C ILE A 396 20.82 14.57 -22.80
N GLN A 397 20.20 15.51 -22.12
CA GLN A 397 19.67 16.72 -22.73
C GLN A 397 20.19 17.96 -22.00
N THR A 398 20.63 18.97 -22.77
CA THR A 398 21.05 20.27 -22.23
C THR A 398 20.06 21.37 -22.63
N ALA A 399 20.04 22.48 -21.91
CA ALA A 399 19.27 23.67 -22.28
C ALA A 399 19.63 24.24 -23.64
N THR A 400 20.80 23.89 -24.18
CA THR A 400 21.27 24.33 -25.52
C THR A 400 20.76 23.43 -26.63
N THR A 401 20.37 22.18 -26.33
CA THR A 401 20.01 21.12 -27.29
C THR A 401 18.53 20.90 -27.32
N ASN A 402 17.59 21.46 -27.40
CA ASN A 402 16.13 21.29 -27.42
C ASN A 402 15.39 22.08 -26.32
N GLY A 403 16.05 23.04 -25.68
CA GLY A 403 15.47 23.81 -24.59
C GLY A 403 15.21 23.00 -23.29
N ILE A 404 15.62 21.72 -23.28
CA ILE A 404 15.45 20.80 -22.18
C ILE A 404 16.80 20.53 -21.51
N GLY A 405 16.87 20.43 -20.20
CA GLY A 405 18.12 20.12 -19.50
C GLY A 405 18.33 20.93 -18.24
N GLY A 406 17.57 21.98 -18.06
CA GLY A 406 17.42 22.73 -16.81
C GLY A 406 15.97 22.95 -16.49
N MET A 407 15.70 23.56 -15.34
CA MET A 407 14.35 23.95 -14.94
C MET A 407 14.07 25.40 -15.32
N GLY A 408 12.84 25.69 -15.67
CA GLY A 408 12.32 27.02 -15.91
C GLY A 408 11.02 27.27 -15.17
N MET A 409 10.57 28.51 -15.24
CA MET A 409 9.25 28.93 -14.76
C MET A 409 8.48 29.60 -15.89
N ILE A 410 7.18 29.36 -15.95
CA ILE A 410 6.26 29.96 -16.90
C ILE A 410 4.98 30.40 -16.19
N GLY A 411 4.45 31.56 -16.49
CA GLY A 411 3.25 32.08 -15.84
C GLY A 411 3.06 33.58 -15.99
N ASP A 412 2.13 34.11 -15.19
CA ASP A 412 1.67 35.51 -15.26
C ASP A 412 2.76 36.55 -14.94
N PHE A 413 3.86 36.14 -14.33
CA PHE A 413 4.97 37.02 -13.95
C PHE A 413 5.87 37.43 -15.13
N GLN A 414 5.76 36.79 -16.30
CA GLN A 414 6.54 37.06 -17.49
C GLN A 414 5.71 37.74 -18.60
N THR A 415 6.36 38.27 -19.62
CA THR A 415 5.69 38.84 -20.80
C THR A 415 6.25 38.20 -22.07
N PRO A 416 5.41 37.58 -22.93
CA PRO A 416 3.96 37.42 -22.79
C PRO A 416 3.57 36.18 -21.94
N GLY A 417 3.10 36.35 -20.73
CA GLY A 417 2.48 35.39 -19.81
C GLY A 417 2.89 33.93 -19.99
N TRP A 418 1.92 33.07 -20.27
CA TRP A 418 2.07 31.59 -20.38
C TRP A 418 2.70 31.12 -21.72
N SER A 419 3.32 32.02 -22.46
CA SER A 419 3.98 31.69 -23.75
C SER A 419 5.38 31.14 -23.55
N GLN A 420 5.69 30.09 -24.31
CA GLN A 420 7.04 29.53 -24.35
C GLN A 420 8.05 30.48 -25.03
N PRO A 421 9.32 30.42 -24.68
CA PRO A 421 9.94 29.51 -23.71
C PRO A 421 9.70 29.94 -22.26
N ALA A 422 9.77 28.95 -21.35
CA ALA A 422 9.84 29.23 -19.92
C ALA A 422 11.10 30.04 -19.57
N VAL A 423 11.00 30.90 -18.56
CA VAL A 423 12.18 31.62 -18.05
C VAL A 423 13.08 30.64 -17.31
N LYS A 424 14.35 30.57 -17.69
CA LYS A 424 15.31 29.64 -17.13
C LYS A 424 15.57 29.95 -15.66
N MET A 425 15.48 28.94 -14.81
CA MET A 425 15.93 28.99 -13.42
C MET A 425 17.43 28.68 -13.32
N ASP A 426 18.05 29.18 -12.28
CA ASP A 426 19.46 28.92 -12.00
C ASP A 426 19.63 27.59 -11.24
N TYR A 427 20.64 26.80 -11.62
CA TYR A 427 21.00 25.54 -11.00
C TYR A 427 21.73 25.79 -9.69
N VAL A 428 21.19 25.28 -8.61
CA VAL A 428 21.80 25.38 -7.27
C VAL A 428 22.63 24.12 -6.95
N THR A 429 22.06 22.97 -7.19
CA THR A 429 22.69 21.65 -7.00
C THR A 429 21.84 20.59 -7.69
N VAL A 430 22.24 19.32 -7.59
CA VAL A 430 21.48 18.18 -8.14
C VAL A 430 20.01 18.29 -7.74
N ASN A 431 19.14 18.30 -8.77
CA ASN A 431 17.69 18.38 -8.61
C ASN A 431 17.18 19.60 -7.81
N ARG A 432 17.91 20.73 -7.81
CA ARG A 432 17.42 21.97 -7.21
C ARG A 432 17.77 23.18 -8.07
N PHE A 433 16.76 24.02 -8.26
CA PHE A 433 16.86 25.26 -9.03
C PHE A 433 16.22 26.41 -8.28
N ASN A 434 16.69 27.62 -8.50
CA ASN A 434 16.08 28.83 -7.97
C ASN A 434 15.92 29.90 -9.06
N TYR A 435 15.01 30.85 -8.82
CA TYR A 435 14.83 32.02 -9.68
C TYR A 435 14.36 33.22 -8.88
N LEU A 436 14.92 34.37 -9.16
CA LEU A 436 14.55 35.64 -8.56
C LEU A 436 13.73 36.46 -9.56
N THR A 437 12.49 36.78 -9.20
CA THR A 437 11.60 37.57 -10.08
C THR A 437 10.61 38.37 -9.23
N ASN A 438 10.05 39.42 -9.83
CA ASN A 438 8.94 40.15 -9.24
C ASN A 438 7.64 39.39 -9.48
N MET A 439 6.87 39.17 -8.42
CA MET A 439 5.53 38.61 -8.49
C MET A 439 4.50 39.54 -7.87
N THR A 440 3.30 39.53 -8.42
CA THR A 440 2.11 40.16 -7.85
C THR A 440 1.24 39.08 -7.23
N SER A 441 0.60 39.39 -6.10
CA SER A 441 -0.36 38.48 -5.47
C SER A 441 -1.44 38.07 -6.45
N GLY A 442 -1.70 36.78 -6.55
CA GLY A 442 -2.60 36.17 -7.54
C GLY A 442 -1.92 35.67 -8.80
N ASN A 443 -0.63 35.97 -9.06
CA ASN A 443 0.07 35.41 -10.20
C ASN A 443 0.07 33.88 -10.16
N GLY A 444 -0.38 33.26 -11.25
CA GLY A 444 -0.27 31.84 -11.50
C GLY A 444 1.03 31.48 -12.21
N PHE A 445 1.63 30.34 -11.87
CA PHE A 445 2.82 29.85 -12.57
C PHE A 445 2.92 28.32 -12.51
N LYS A 446 3.81 27.78 -13.34
CA LYS A 446 4.28 26.38 -13.28
C LYS A 446 5.81 26.35 -13.41
N PHE A 447 6.41 25.25 -12.95
CA PHE A 447 7.76 24.92 -13.35
C PHE A 447 7.72 24.12 -14.66
N HIS A 448 8.74 24.29 -15.49
CA HIS A 448 8.78 23.71 -16.82
C HIS A 448 10.22 23.52 -17.29
N ASP A 449 10.59 22.31 -17.71
CA ASP A 449 11.97 21.97 -18.07
C ASP A 449 12.28 22.03 -19.57
N GLY A 450 11.41 22.63 -20.34
CA GLY A 450 11.58 22.73 -21.79
C GLY A 450 10.97 23.99 -22.37
N ASN A 451 10.79 24.00 -23.68
CA ASN A 451 10.26 25.13 -24.43
C ASN A 451 9.00 24.80 -25.24
N GLU A 452 8.38 23.67 -24.96
CA GLU A 452 7.14 23.21 -25.60
C GLU A 452 6.22 22.47 -24.61
N TRP A 453 4.91 22.53 -24.83
CA TRP A 453 3.91 21.79 -24.06
C TRP A 453 3.69 20.39 -24.67
N ASP A 454 4.74 19.59 -24.75
CA ASP A 454 4.73 18.22 -25.22
C ASP A 454 5.47 17.31 -24.25
N ASN A 455 4.76 16.37 -23.65
CA ASN A 455 5.29 15.35 -22.76
C ASN A 455 5.08 13.92 -23.28
N SER A 456 4.81 13.76 -24.58
CA SER A 456 4.43 12.48 -25.20
C SER A 456 5.51 11.39 -25.12
N ALA A 457 6.78 11.76 -24.91
CA ALA A 457 7.90 10.83 -24.86
C ALA A 457 8.85 11.14 -23.68
N PRO A 458 9.70 10.16 -23.26
CA PRO A 458 10.67 10.36 -22.17
C PRO A 458 11.65 11.52 -22.35
N ASN A 459 11.95 11.87 -23.59
CA ASN A 459 12.85 12.96 -23.96
C ASN A 459 12.15 14.29 -24.24
N LYS A 460 10.85 14.37 -24.04
CA LYS A 460 10.06 15.59 -24.18
C LYS A 460 10.03 16.40 -22.88
N SER A 461 9.42 17.59 -22.94
CA SER A 461 9.32 18.50 -21.80
C SER A 461 8.52 17.88 -20.64
N ARG A 462 8.84 18.34 -19.42
CA ARG A 462 8.04 18.10 -18.21
C ARG A 462 7.59 19.43 -17.64
N TRP A 463 6.42 19.45 -17.06
CA TRP A 463 5.95 20.58 -16.27
C TRP A 463 5.42 20.11 -14.91
N PHE A 464 5.45 21.01 -13.95
CA PHE A 464 5.10 20.71 -12.57
C PHE A 464 4.13 21.78 -12.09
N GLY A 465 3.03 21.31 -11.56
CA GLY A 465 1.97 22.13 -10.98
C GLY A 465 1.48 21.52 -9.67
N VAL A 466 0.38 22.04 -9.13
CA VAL A 466 -0.14 21.56 -7.86
C VAL A 466 -1.39 20.71 -8.04
N ASN A 467 -1.53 19.74 -7.13
CA ASN A 467 -2.78 19.06 -6.84
C ASN A 467 -3.09 19.33 -5.36
N GLY A 468 -3.99 20.27 -5.10
CA GLY A 468 -4.13 20.86 -3.77
C GLY A 468 -2.87 21.63 -3.38
N THR A 469 -2.15 21.19 -2.36
CA THR A 469 -0.91 21.82 -1.88
C THR A 469 0.36 21.11 -2.32
N ALA A 470 0.26 19.88 -2.83
CA ALA A 470 1.39 19.07 -3.23
C ALA A 470 1.84 19.39 -4.65
N LEU A 471 3.16 19.56 -4.87
CA LEU A 471 3.74 19.66 -6.19
C LEU A 471 3.73 18.29 -6.87
N GLY A 472 3.24 18.21 -8.10
CA GLY A 472 3.20 17.01 -8.91
C GLY A 472 3.65 17.26 -10.36
N GLU A 473 3.96 16.18 -11.04
CA GLU A 473 4.29 16.16 -12.46
C GLU A 473 3.03 16.08 -13.34
N ASP A 474 3.21 16.24 -14.62
CA ASP A 474 2.20 16.10 -15.67
C ASP A 474 1.24 14.94 -15.42
N GLY A 475 -0.05 15.20 -15.56
CA GLY A 475 -1.11 14.21 -15.36
C GLY A 475 -1.49 13.97 -13.89
N VAL A 476 -0.61 14.31 -12.94
CA VAL A 476 -0.84 14.15 -11.50
C VAL A 476 -1.02 15.49 -10.79
N GLY A 477 -0.31 16.54 -11.22
CA GLY A 477 -0.37 17.89 -10.64
C GLY A 477 -0.56 18.95 -11.71
N ASN A 478 -1.77 19.11 -12.23
CA ASN A 478 -2.01 20.00 -13.38
C ASN A 478 -2.50 21.41 -13.02
N GLY A 479 -2.79 21.69 -11.76
CA GLY A 479 -3.17 23.03 -11.31
C GLY A 479 -2.01 24.01 -11.40
N ASN A 480 -2.32 25.30 -11.60
CA ASN A 480 -1.33 26.35 -11.47
C ASN A 480 -0.95 26.56 -10.00
N ILE A 481 0.31 26.86 -9.75
CA ILE A 481 0.74 27.36 -8.45
C ILE A 481 0.34 28.82 -8.38
N THR A 482 -0.40 29.22 -7.36
CA THR A 482 -0.80 30.62 -7.17
C THR A 482 0.07 31.27 -6.10
N TYR A 483 0.69 32.39 -6.44
CA TYR A 483 1.42 33.20 -5.47
C TYR A 483 0.46 34.08 -4.67
N ASN A 484 0.40 33.85 -3.37
CA ASN A 484 -0.50 34.59 -2.44
C ASN A 484 0.25 35.55 -1.49
N GLY A 485 1.56 35.75 -1.72
CA GLY A 485 2.38 36.64 -0.91
C GLY A 485 2.29 38.12 -1.34
N PRO A 486 2.98 39.04 -0.65
CA PRO A 486 3.07 40.44 -1.01
C PRO A 486 3.70 40.65 -2.38
N THR A 487 3.22 41.63 -3.15
CA THR A 487 3.83 42.05 -4.41
C THR A 487 5.28 42.50 -4.18
N GLY A 488 6.22 41.99 -4.97
CA GLY A 488 7.63 42.34 -4.90
C GLY A 488 8.55 41.23 -5.38
N LEU A 489 9.85 41.42 -5.10
CA LEU A 489 10.88 40.46 -5.45
C LEU A 489 10.73 39.20 -4.59
N VAL A 490 10.65 38.05 -5.24
CA VAL A 490 10.59 36.73 -4.59
C VAL A 490 11.68 35.83 -5.13
N ARG A 491 12.09 34.86 -4.31
CA ARG A 491 12.90 33.71 -4.70
C ARG A 491 12.00 32.49 -4.78
N THR A 492 11.93 31.90 -5.94
CA THR A 492 11.20 30.66 -6.18
C THR A 492 12.20 29.52 -6.27
N ILE A 493 11.96 28.44 -5.55
CA ILE A 493 12.82 27.26 -5.48
C ILE A 493 12.02 26.04 -5.93
N TRP A 494 12.53 25.32 -6.92
CA TRP A 494 12.08 23.98 -7.26
C TRP A 494 13.07 22.97 -6.66
N ASP A 495 12.56 21.94 -5.97
CA ASP A 495 13.37 21.01 -5.19
C ASP A 495 12.85 19.57 -5.34
N ALA A 496 13.65 18.73 -5.96
CA ALA A 496 13.48 17.28 -6.08
C ALA A 496 14.71 16.52 -5.56
N THR A 497 15.43 17.09 -4.59
CA THR A 497 16.61 16.47 -3.98
C THR A 497 16.27 15.21 -3.21
N ASP A 498 15.07 15.18 -2.61
CA ASP A 498 14.42 13.93 -2.25
C ASP A 498 13.66 13.42 -3.49
N PRO A 499 14.17 12.37 -4.17
CA PRO A 499 13.55 11.88 -5.39
C PRO A 499 12.15 11.28 -5.19
N THR A 500 11.71 11.11 -3.95
CA THR A 500 10.36 10.64 -3.61
C THR A 500 9.39 11.76 -3.29
N ASN A 501 9.88 13.00 -3.08
CA ASN A 501 9.09 14.11 -2.60
C ASN A 501 9.43 15.42 -3.34
N LEU A 502 8.64 15.78 -4.34
CA LEU A 502 8.75 17.08 -5.01
C LEU A 502 8.29 18.20 -4.09
N ARG A 503 9.09 19.25 -4.02
CA ARG A 503 8.79 20.43 -3.21
C ARG A 503 9.05 21.71 -3.99
N TYR A 504 8.42 22.76 -3.55
CA TYR A 504 8.76 24.12 -3.99
C TYR A 504 8.62 25.09 -2.82
N SER A 505 9.27 26.23 -2.94
CA SER A 505 9.14 27.34 -2.01
C SER A 505 9.10 28.66 -2.77
N VAL A 506 8.31 29.60 -2.29
CA VAL A 506 8.34 30.98 -2.74
C VAL A 506 8.56 31.84 -1.49
N ILE A 507 9.73 32.44 -1.39
CA ILE A 507 10.14 33.25 -0.25
C ILE A 507 10.50 34.67 -0.70
N PRO A 508 10.49 35.68 0.19
CA PRO A 508 10.98 37.01 -0.17
C PRO A 508 12.37 36.95 -0.81
N GLY A 509 12.56 37.66 -1.92
CA GLY A 509 13.86 37.74 -2.59
C GLY A 509 14.80 38.66 -1.81
N LYS A 510 15.48 38.09 -0.83
CA LYS A 510 16.39 38.79 0.08
C LYS A 510 17.75 38.09 0.14
N LEU A 511 18.76 38.85 0.52
CA LEU A 511 20.09 38.36 0.84
C LEU A 511 20.65 39.18 1.98
N TYR A 512 21.22 38.55 2.99
CA TYR A 512 21.78 39.19 4.18
C TYR A 512 23.21 38.69 4.43
N ALA A 513 24.09 39.57 4.95
CA ALA A 513 25.33 39.13 5.55
C ALA A 513 25.13 38.86 7.06
N ILE A 514 25.77 37.82 7.53
CA ILE A 514 25.81 37.46 8.96
C ILE A 514 27.20 37.02 9.34
N GLY A 515 27.71 37.48 10.48
CA GLY A 515 29.11 37.21 10.86
C GLY A 515 29.45 37.55 12.30
N ALA A 516 30.73 37.50 12.62
CA ALA A 516 31.22 37.67 13.97
C ALA A 516 31.13 39.13 14.49
N ASP A 517 31.27 40.12 13.61
CA ASP A 517 31.17 41.53 13.98
C ASP A 517 29.74 41.91 14.40
N ALA A 518 29.60 42.84 15.32
CA ALA A 518 28.29 43.33 15.76
C ALA A 518 27.45 43.91 14.61
N ASN A 519 28.11 44.56 13.67
CA ASN A 519 27.43 45.08 12.44
C ASN A 519 27.09 43.98 11.42
N LEU A 520 27.47 42.74 11.69
CA LEU A 520 27.11 41.55 10.96
C LEU A 520 26.17 40.65 11.77
N GLY A 521 25.61 41.18 12.86
CA GLY A 521 24.64 40.45 13.68
C GLY A 521 25.26 39.47 14.69
N ALA A 522 26.58 39.43 14.88
CA ALA A 522 27.27 38.58 15.86
C ALA A 522 26.85 37.07 15.81
N TRP A 523 26.64 36.54 14.60
CA TRP A 523 26.13 35.19 14.32
C TRP A 523 24.70 34.91 14.81
N ASP A 524 23.97 35.93 15.26
CA ASP A 524 22.56 35.79 15.60
C ASP A 524 21.68 35.88 14.35
N ASN A 525 21.26 34.75 13.79
CA ASN A 525 20.38 34.66 12.64
C ASN A 525 18.89 34.75 13.03
N SER A 526 18.54 35.30 14.16
CA SER A 526 17.12 35.45 14.52
C SER A 526 16.38 36.37 13.52
N ALA A 527 15.11 36.09 13.29
CA ALA A 527 14.28 36.85 12.34
C ALA A 527 14.22 38.35 12.68
N GLY A 528 14.36 38.71 13.94
CA GLY A 528 14.32 40.09 14.46
C GLY A 528 15.66 40.81 14.46
N ASN A 529 16.78 40.18 14.10
CA ASN A 529 18.09 40.80 14.14
C ASN A 529 18.23 41.90 13.10
N ALA A 530 18.19 43.16 13.54
CA ALA A 530 18.32 44.34 12.68
C ALA A 530 19.77 44.63 12.23
N SER A 531 20.78 44.05 12.92
CA SER A 531 22.19 44.31 12.65
C SER A 531 22.74 43.55 11.43
N MET A 532 21.96 42.65 10.85
CA MET A 532 22.36 41.91 9.63
C MET A 532 22.20 42.82 8.40
N PRO A 533 23.29 43.19 7.69
CA PRO A 533 23.19 43.99 6.47
C PRO A 533 22.38 43.28 5.39
N GLU A 534 21.36 43.98 4.87
CA GLU A 534 20.57 43.53 3.73
C GLU A 534 21.23 44.02 2.42
N PHE A 535 21.30 43.13 1.46
CA PHE A 535 21.81 43.47 0.11
C PHE A 535 20.70 44.06 -0.77
N THR A 536 21.07 45.02 -1.57
CA THR A 536 20.20 45.54 -2.64
C THR A 536 20.32 44.68 -3.88
N TYR A 537 19.19 44.21 -4.40
CA TYR A 537 19.12 43.46 -5.65
C TYR A 537 19.32 44.37 -6.86
N LEU A 538 20.19 43.98 -7.77
CA LEU A 538 20.56 44.75 -8.99
C LEU A 538 20.01 44.12 -10.28
N GLY A 539 19.32 42.99 -10.20
CA GLY A 539 18.90 42.19 -11.35
C GLY A 539 19.83 41.02 -11.63
N ASP A 540 19.35 40.02 -12.37
CA ASP A 540 20.12 38.88 -12.88
C ASP A 540 20.98 38.17 -11.81
N GLY A 541 20.42 37.95 -10.60
CA GLY A 541 21.13 37.32 -9.50
C GLY A 541 22.19 38.15 -8.81
N LYS A 542 22.34 39.46 -9.19
CA LYS A 542 23.36 40.34 -8.67
C LYS A 542 22.88 41.18 -7.51
N TRP A 543 23.76 41.28 -6.50
CA TRP A 543 23.47 41.98 -5.24
C TRP A 543 24.64 42.85 -4.83
N ARG A 544 24.35 43.90 -4.05
CA ARG A 544 25.34 44.78 -3.47
C ARG A 544 24.94 45.21 -2.06
N ALA A 545 25.92 45.23 -1.17
CA ALA A 545 25.78 45.84 0.16
C ALA A 545 27.05 46.60 0.53
N THR A 546 26.90 47.65 1.34
CA THR A 546 28.00 48.29 2.02
C THR A 546 28.06 47.82 3.46
N ILE A 547 29.15 47.22 3.89
CA ILE A 547 29.30 46.57 5.19
C ILE A 547 30.50 47.20 5.91
N ALA A 548 30.27 47.75 7.10
CA ALA A 548 31.33 48.27 7.97
C ALA A 548 31.64 47.22 9.03
N VAL A 549 32.93 46.93 9.25
CA VAL A 549 33.39 46.03 10.29
C VAL A 549 34.44 46.73 11.16
N SER A 550 34.40 46.45 12.45
CA SER A 550 35.29 47.05 13.47
C SER A 550 36.67 46.43 13.54
N GLY A 551 36.86 45.29 12.90
CA GLY A 551 38.09 44.51 12.87
C GLY A 551 38.07 43.41 11.83
N ALA A 552 39.10 42.58 11.79
CA ALA A 552 39.04 41.33 11.04
C ALA A 552 37.85 40.52 11.49
N SER A 553 37.03 40.06 10.55
CA SER A 553 35.75 39.40 10.86
C SER A 553 35.37 38.38 9.81
N GLN A 554 34.80 37.28 10.29
CA GLN A 554 34.22 36.23 9.42
C GLN A 554 32.75 36.49 9.17
N PHE A 555 32.27 36.14 7.96
CA PHE A 555 30.87 36.27 7.60
C PHE A 555 30.40 35.19 6.62
N LYS A 556 29.11 35.02 6.55
CA LYS A 556 28.40 34.23 5.55
C LYS A 556 27.23 35.05 4.96
N LEU A 557 26.61 34.50 3.93
CA LEU A 557 25.40 35.08 3.36
C LEU A 557 24.23 34.15 3.66
N VAL A 558 23.07 34.69 4.06
CA VAL A 558 21.83 33.94 4.24
C VAL A 558 20.72 34.55 3.41
N MET A 559 19.90 33.71 2.83
CA MET A 559 18.76 34.12 2.00
C MET A 559 17.53 34.47 2.82
N GLN A 560 17.47 33.98 4.05
CA GLN A 560 16.37 34.20 4.97
C GLN A 560 16.87 34.23 6.42
N LYS A 561 16.46 35.27 7.15
CA LYS A 561 16.71 35.33 8.59
C LYS A 561 15.97 34.20 9.31
N GLY A 562 16.58 33.60 10.32
CA GLY A 562 16.04 32.46 11.06
C GLY A 562 16.27 31.11 10.38
N ASN A 563 16.87 31.07 9.20
CA ASN A 563 17.09 29.82 8.47
C ASN A 563 18.55 29.66 8.06
N TRP A 564 19.24 28.70 8.66
CA TRP A 564 20.61 28.35 8.32
C TRP A 564 20.74 27.36 7.16
N ASP A 565 19.63 26.78 6.68
CA ASP A 565 19.67 25.84 5.55
C ASP A 565 19.79 26.54 4.19
N MET A 566 19.62 27.86 4.17
CA MET A 566 19.70 28.69 2.97
C MET A 566 20.84 29.70 3.10
N GLN A 567 22.09 29.24 3.02
CA GLN A 567 23.26 30.08 3.19
C GLN A 567 24.34 29.84 2.12
N TRP A 568 25.21 30.84 1.95
CA TRP A 568 26.41 30.76 1.16
C TRP A 568 27.64 31.02 2.05
N GLY A 569 28.68 30.26 1.80
CA GLY A 569 30.02 30.49 2.38
C GLY A 569 31.08 30.43 1.28
N LYS A 570 32.35 30.45 1.70
CA LYS A 570 33.51 30.44 0.82
C LYS A 570 33.58 29.13 0.03
N GLY A 571 33.73 29.25 -1.29
CA GLY A 571 34.01 28.15 -2.18
C GLY A 571 35.47 27.71 -2.16
N THR A 572 35.83 26.77 -3.03
CA THR A 572 37.18 26.21 -3.12
C THR A 572 38.16 27.21 -3.73
N ASP A 573 37.73 27.93 -4.75
CA ASP A 573 38.55 28.91 -5.43
C ASP A 573 38.34 30.33 -4.87
N PRO A 574 39.35 31.21 -4.89
CA PRO A 574 39.20 32.59 -4.47
C PRO A 574 38.07 33.32 -5.19
N GLY A 575 37.22 34.02 -4.43
CA GLY A 575 36.07 34.75 -4.96
C GLY A 575 34.88 33.89 -5.37
N THR A 576 34.92 32.56 -5.14
CA THR A 576 33.79 31.69 -5.39
C THR A 576 32.96 31.43 -4.10
N MET A 577 31.70 31.09 -4.31
CA MET A 577 30.76 30.78 -3.26
C MET A 577 30.32 29.29 -3.29
N LYS A 578 30.08 28.73 -2.13
CA LYS A 578 29.48 27.39 -1.96
C LYS A 578 28.22 27.51 -1.12
N ASN A 579 27.14 26.87 -1.55
CA ASN A 579 25.90 26.79 -0.78
C ASN A 579 25.90 25.60 0.18
N ARG A 580 25.06 25.65 1.22
CA ARG A 580 24.97 24.61 2.23
C ARG A 580 24.07 23.43 1.86
N TYR A 581 23.20 23.57 0.91
CA TYR A 581 22.02 22.72 0.73
C TYR A 581 22.20 21.21 0.83
N TYR A 582 23.40 20.66 0.66
CA TYR A 582 23.65 19.19 0.69
C TYR A 582 25.00 18.78 1.24
N ASP A 583 25.86 19.73 1.52
CA ASP A 583 27.22 19.50 2.01
C ASP A 583 27.39 19.96 3.46
N SER A 584 28.56 19.62 4.00
CA SER A 584 29.05 20.22 5.22
C SER A 584 28.97 21.75 5.12
N ASP A 585 28.71 22.37 6.24
CA ASP A 585 28.62 23.81 6.38
C ASP A 585 29.81 24.51 5.70
N PRO A 586 29.61 25.37 4.68
CA PRO A 586 30.72 25.97 3.97
C PRO A 586 31.52 26.92 4.90
N PRO A 587 32.83 27.02 4.73
CA PRO A 587 33.65 27.93 5.55
C PRO A 587 33.19 29.39 5.33
N PRO A 588 33.36 30.26 6.33
CA PRO A 588 33.02 31.67 6.21
C PRO A 588 33.96 32.41 5.25
N PHE A 589 33.50 33.52 4.70
CA PHE A 589 34.33 34.55 4.09
C PHE A 589 35.01 35.36 5.21
N GLU A 590 36.08 36.12 4.87
CA GLU A 590 36.84 36.89 5.87
C GLU A 590 37.14 38.32 5.38
N PHE A 591 36.77 39.29 6.18
CA PHE A 591 37.38 40.62 6.14
C PHE A 591 38.68 40.62 6.93
N THR A 592 39.76 41.06 6.35
CA THR A 592 41.09 40.97 6.98
C THR A 592 41.43 42.15 7.91
N ALA A 593 40.67 43.23 7.88
CA ALA A 593 40.87 44.43 8.70
C ALA A 593 39.56 45.18 8.95
N ALA A 594 39.58 46.10 9.90
CA ALA A 594 38.53 47.08 10.06
C ALA A 594 38.38 47.95 8.83
N GLY A 595 37.14 48.26 8.46
CA GLY A 595 36.87 49.09 7.26
C GLY A 595 35.43 49.06 6.81
N THR A 596 35.16 49.78 5.75
CA THR A 596 33.89 49.78 5.06
C THR A 596 34.10 49.15 3.67
N TYR A 597 33.42 48.02 3.43
CA TYR A 597 33.57 47.22 2.23
C TYR A 597 32.32 47.29 1.38
N THR A 598 32.48 47.40 0.06
CA THR A 598 31.39 47.23 -0.87
C THR A 598 31.38 45.81 -1.39
N VAL A 599 30.54 45.00 -0.81
CA VAL A 599 30.40 43.58 -1.17
C VAL A 599 29.46 43.44 -2.34
N GLN A 600 29.92 42.75 -3.39
CA GLN A 600 29.15 42.40 -4.57
C GLN A 600 29.03 40.88 -4.67
N VAL A 601 27.84 40.42 -4.98
CA VAL A 601 27.50 38.98 -5.11
C VAL A 601 26.84 38.78 -6.46
N ASP A 602 27.27 37.75 -7.17
CA ASP A 602 26.54 37.18 -8.29
C ASP A 602 26.16 35.74 -7.96
N GLU A 603 24.90 35.55 -7.58
CA GLU A 603 24.41 34.21 -7.18
C GLU A 603 24.44 33.24 -8.35
N TYR A 604 24.15 33.71 -9.56
CA TYR A 604 24.08 32.84 -10.74
C TYR A 604 25.46 32.43 -11.24
N ALA A 605 26.44 33.26 -11.09
CA ALA A 605 27.85 32.94 -11.34
C ALA A 605 28.52 32.22 -10.16
N GLY A 606 27.90 32.22 -8.97
CA GLY A 606 28.50 31.69 -7.74
C GLY A 606 29.73 32.47 -7.29
N THR A 607 29.76 33.81 -7.47
CA THR A 607 30.92 34.63 -7.16
C THR A 607 30.63 35.76 -6.17
N ILE A 608 31.65 36.17 -5.44
CA ILE A 608 31.62 37.26 -4.46
C ILE A 608 32.92 38.05 -4.51
N SER A 609 32.82 39.37 -4.32
CA SER A 609 33.97 40.28 -4.22
C SER A 609 33.67 41.40 -3.23
N TRP A 610 34.72 41.98 -2.61
CA TRP A 610 34.66 43.16 -1.75
C TRP A 610 35.95 43.93 -1.70
#